data_a83b7f7a67021a161e9cc91abed62f93
#
_entry.id   a83b7f7a67021a161e9cc91abed62f93
#
_cell.length_a   1.000
_cell.length_b   1.000
_cell.length_c   1.000
_cell.angle_alpha   90.00
_cell.angle_beta   90.00
_cell.angle_gamma   90.00
#
_symmetry.space_group_name_H-M   'P 1'
#
loop_
_entity.id
_entity.type
_entity.pdbx_description
1 polymer ?
#
loop_
_entity_poly.entity_id
_entity_poly.type
_entity_poly.pdbx_seq_one_letter_code
_entity_poly.pdbx_strand_id
1 'polypeptide(L)'
;METYNHTYRHHNFSHKDLSDLTFTACTFIRSDFRRANLRDTTFVNCKFIEQGDIEGCHFDVADLRDASFQQCQLAMANFSNANCYGIEFRACDLKGANFSRTNFAHQVSNRMYFCSAFISGCNLSYANMERVCLEKCELFENRWIGTNLAGASLKESDLSRGVFSEDVWGQFSLQGANLCHAELDGLDPRKVDTSGIKIAASQQELILEALGIVVYPD
;
A
#
# COMPACT_ATOMS: atom_id res chain seq x y z
N MET A 1 -22.81 8.16 -10.64
CA MET A 1 -22.95 7.74 -12.06
C MET A 1 -22.05 6.53 -12.28
N GLU A 2 -22.54 5.50 -12.96
CA GLU A 2 -21.79 4.25 -13.16
C GLU A 2 -21.37 4.09 -14.61
N THR A 3 -20.12 3.65 -14.84
CA THR A 3 -19.57 3.35 -16.16
C THR A 3 -19.10 1.90 -16.17
N TYR A 4 -19.56 1.13 -17.13
CA TYR A 4 -19.28 -0.31 -17.20
C TYR A 4 -18.61 -0.67 -18.52
N ASN A 5 -17.56 -1.52 -18.45
CA ASN A 5 -16.89 -2.16 -19.59
C ASN A 5 -16.47 -1.18 -20.71
N HIS A 6 -15.93 -0.02 -20.31
CA HIS A 6 -15.46 0.98 -21.26
C HIS A 6 -13.93 1.03 -21.33
N THR A 7 -13.38 1.28 -22.53
CA THR A 7 -11.94 1.42 -22.73
C THR A 7 -11.57 2.85 -23.05
N TYR A 8 -10.73 3.43 -22.20
CA TYR A 8 -10.13 4.76 -22.38
C TYR A 8 -8.66 4.59 -22.78
N ARG A 9 -8.27 5.10 -23.94
CA ARG A 9 -6.88 5.10 -24.40
C ARG A 9 -6.36 6.52 -24.52
N HIS A 10 -5.21 6.81 -23.89
CA HIS A 10 -4.60 8.15 -23.89
C HIS A 10 -5.59 9.26 -23.48
N HIS A 11 -6.55 8.91 -22.62
CA HIS A 11 -7.59 9.85 -22.22
C HIS A 11 -7.09 10.79 -21.14
N ASN A 12 -7.38 12.08 -21.30
CA ASN A 12 -7.00 13.09 -20.32
C ASN A 12 -8.15 13.36 -19.35
N PHE A 13 -8.02 12.82 -18.13
CA PHE A 13 -8.88 13.10 -16.98
C PHE A 13 -8.27 14.14 -16.04
N SER A 14 -7.13 14.73 -16.39
CA SER A 14 -6.46 15.66 -15.47
C SER A 14 -7.36 16.86 -15.16
N HIS A 15 -7.34 17.27 -13.88
CA HIS A 15 -8.19 18.34 -13.35
C HIS A 15 -9.72 18.12 -13.48
N LYS A 16 -10.15 16.91 -13.86
CA LYS A 16 -11.60 16.59 -13.94
C LYS A 16 -12.15 16.26 -12.56
N ASP A 17 -13.42 16.57 -12.38
CA ASP A 17 -14.19 16.08 -11.25
C ASP A 17 -14.81 14.73 -11.63
N LEU A 18 -14.36 13.69 -10.96
CA LEU A 18 -14.80 12.31 -11.10
C LEU A 18 -15.29 11.76 -9.75
N SER A 19 -15.52 12.64 -8.77
CA SER A 19 -15.98 12.23 -7.45
C SER A 19 -17.31 11.47 -7.50
N ASP A 20 -17.50 10.55 -6.55
CA ASP A 20 -18.71 9.73 -6.42
C ASP A 20 -19.05 8.88 -7.66
N LEU A 21 -18.08 8.68 -8.59
CA LEU A 21 -18.30 7.83 -9.77
C LEU A 21 -17.92 6.38 -9.46
N THR A 22 -18.57 5.46 -10.17
CA THR A 22 -18.21 4.03 -10.14
C THR A 22 -17.81 3.57 -11.55
N PHE A 23 -16.63 2.96 -11.64
CA PHE A 23 -16.12 2.35 -12.85
C PHE A 23 -15.99 0.85 -12.62
N THR A 24 -16.68 0.04 -13.40
CA THR A 24 -16.65 -1.41 -13.29
C THR A 24 -16.16 -2.05 -14.59
N ALA A 25 -15.19 -2.95 -14.50
CA ALA A 25 -14.57 -3.65 -15.64
C ALA A 25 -14.04 -2.70 -16.73
N CYS A 26 -13.67 -1.47 -16.38
CA CYS A 26 -13.14 -0.48 -17.31
C CYS A 26 -11.63 -0.66 -17.53
N THR A 27 -11.16 -0.22 -18.69
CA THR A 27 -9.74 -0.26 -19.04
C THR A 27 -9.24 1.15 -19.35
N PHE A 28 -8.18 1.56 -18.64
CA PHE A 28 -7.55 2.87 -18.78
C PHE A 28 -6.11 2.67 -19.23
N ILE A 29 -5.82 2.87 -20.50
CA ILE A 29 -4.49 2.69 -21.06
C ILE A 29 -3.81 4.05 -21.23
N ARG A 30 -2.67 4.26 -20.54
CA ARG A 30 -1.91 5.51 -20.58
C ARG A 30 -2.80 6.73 -20.38
N SER A 31 -3.79 6.60 -19.47
CA SER A 31 -4.71 7.67 -19.14
C SER A 31 -4.14 8.54 -18.02
N ASP A 32 -4.45 9.82 -18.06
CA ASP A 32 -3.91 10.83 -17.17
C ASP A 32 -4.97 11.30 -16.17
N PHE A 33 -4.80 10.97 -14.90
CA PHE A 33 -5.66 11.41 -13.79
C PHE A 33 -4.98 12.46 -12.89
N ARG A 34 -3.89 13.07 -13.34
CA ARG A 34 -3.17 14.06 -12.53
C ARG A 34 -4.08 15.18 -12.08
N ARG A 35 -4.03 15.47 -10.76
CA ARG A 35 -4.86 16.53 -10.15
C ARG A 35 -6.36 16.35 -10.36
N ALA A 36 -6.84 15.17 -10.73
CA ALA A 36 -8.27 14.87 -10.76
C ALA A 36 -8.83 14.83 -9.34
N ASN A 37 -10.10 15.22 -9.20
CA ASN A 37 -10.88 14.93 -8.01
C ASN A 37 -11.49 13.53 -8.16
N LEU A 38 -10.99 12.57 -7.38
CA LEU A 38 -11.39 11.16 -7.36
C LEU A 38 -11.94 10.77 -5.97
N ARG A 39 -12.41 11.74 -5.19
CA ARG A 39 -12.98 11.47 -3.87
C ARG A 39 -14.18 10.56 -3.99
N ASP A 40 -14.25 9.58 -3.06
CA ASP A 40 -15.36 8.64 -3.01
C ASP A 40 -15.57 7.85 -4.33
N THR A 41 -14.59 7.87 -5.25
CA THR A 41 -14.66 7.16 -6.54
C THR A 41 -14.37 5.68 -6.32
N THR A 42 -15.17 4.82 -6.92
CA THR A 42 -14.98 3.37 -6.83
C THR A 42 -14.56 2.78 -8.18
N PHE A 43 -13.48 1.98 -8.16
CA PHE A 43 -13.01 1.22 -9.30
C PHE A 43 -13.08 -0.28 -8.97
N VAL A 44 -13.85 -1.05 -9.73
CA VAL A 44 -14.01 -2.48 -9.51
C VAL A 44 -13.55 -3.23 -10.77
N ASN A 45 -12.61 -4.17 -10.60
CA ASN A 45 -12.10 -5.01 -11.68
C ASN A 45 -11.56 -4.21 -12.90
N CYS A 46 -10.95 -3.06 -12.63
CA CYS A 46 -10.44 -2.15 -13.65
C CYS A 46 -8.96 -2.42 -13.96
N LYS A 47 -8.55 -2.08 -15.20
CA LYS A 47 -7.17 -2.21 -15.67
C LYS A 47 -6.60 -0.82 -15.97
N PHE A 48 -5.41 -0.52 -15.40
CA PHE A 48 -4.71 0.75 -15.58
C PHE A 48 -3.36 0.60 -16.27
N ILE A 49 -3.06 -0.58 -16.78
CA ILE A 49 -1.84 -0.90 -17.52
C ILE A 49 -2.17 -1.94 -18.61
N GLU A 50 -1.51 -1.85 -19.75
CA GLU A 50 -1.56 -2.88 -20.80
C GLU A 50 -0.44 -3.91 -20.56
N GLN A 51 -0.68 -5.14 -20.95
CA GLN A 51 0.30 -6.20 -20.78
C GLN A 51 1.59 -5.89 -21.55
N GLY A 52 2.72 -5.86 -20.83
CA GLY A 52 4.03 -5.55 -21.39
C GLY A 52 4.42 -4.08 -21.32
N ASP A 53 3.52 -3.18 -20.89
CA ASP A 53 3.87 -1.79 -20.61
C ASP A 53 4.73 -1.69 -19.33
N ILE A 54 5.65 -0.72 -19.34
CA ILE A 54 6.52 -0.39 -18.21
C ILE A 54 6.04 0.87 -17.47
N GLU A 55 4.96 1.51 -17.93
CA GLU A 55 4.40 2.71 -17.37
C GLU A 55 2.89 2.55 -17.20
N GLY A 56 2.40 2.73 -15.98
CA GLY A 56 0.99 2.72 -15.63
C GLY A 56 0.32 4.10 -15.78
N CYS A 57 -0.92 4.20 -15.33
CA CYS A 57 -1.63 5.47 -15.31
C CYS A 57 -1.08 6.44 -14.24
N HIS A 58 -1.26 7.75 -14.48
CA HIS A 58 -0.81 8.82 -13.61
C HIS A 58 -1.94 9.33 -12.71
N PHE A 59 -1.77 9.17 -11.40
CA PHE A 59 -2.63 9.72 -10.36
C PHE A 59 -1.90 10.76 -9.49
N ASP A 60 -0.75 11.22 -9.94
CA ASP A 60 0.07 12.13 -9.13
C ASP A 60 -0.67 13.45 -8.85
N VAL A 61 -0.58 13.89 -7.59
CA VAL A 61 -1.29 15.07 -7.07
C VAL A 61 -2.83 14.97 -7.13
N ALA A 62 -3.41 13.81 -7.44
CA ALA A 62 -4.87 13.61 -7.42
C ALA A 62 -5.41 13.62 -5.98
N ASP A 63 -6.67 13.99 -5.84
CA ASP A 63 -7.42 13.85 -4.60
C ASP A 63 -8.17 12.51 -4.63
N LEU A 64 -7.62 11.52 -3.93
CA LEU A 64 -8.10 10.14 -3.85
C LEU A 64 -8.68 9.83 -2.46
N ARG A 65 -9.09 10.86 -1.71
CA ARG A 65 -9.67 10.62 -0.37
C ARG A 65 -10.90 9.74 -0.48
N ASP A 66 -10.93 8.71 0.38
CA ASP A 66 -12.02 7.75 0.47
C ASP A 66 -12.32 7.00 -0.85
N ALA A 67 -11.38 7.04 -1.82
CA ALA A 67 -11.50 6.27 -3.06
C ALA A 67 -11.26 4.77 -2.81
N SER A 68 -11.91 3.91 -3.59
CA SER A 68 -11.82 2.45 -3.46
C SER A 68 -11.41 1.80 -4.78
N PHE A 69 -10.38 0.95 -4.71
CA PHE A 69 -9.91 0.10 -5.81
C PHE A 69 -10.05 -1.36 -5.40
N GLN A 70 -10.87 -2.12 -6.12
CA GLN A 70 -11.14 -3.52 -5.83
C GLN A 70 -10.78 -4.38 -7.04
N GLN A 71 -9.89 -5.37 -6.85
CA GLN A 71 -9.45 -6.29 -7.90
C GLN A 71 -8.87 -5.58 -9.14
N CYS A 72 -8.18 -4.45 -8.94
CA CYS A 72 -7.66 -3.62 -10.03
C CYS A 72 -6.21 -3.95 -10.37
N GLN A 73 -5.87 -3.81 -11.66
CA GLN A 73 -4.50 -3.90 -12.16
C GLN A 73 -3.89 -2.50 -12.23
N LEU A 74 -3.06 -2.15 -11.23
CA LEU A 74 -2.46 -0.84 -11.02
C LEU A 74 -0.92 -0.90 -11.04
N ALA A 75 -0.36 -1.95 -11.63
CA ALA A 75 1.10 -2.07 -11.70
C ALA A 75 1.71 -0.83 -12.36
N MET A 76 2.85 -0.37 -11.84
CA MET A 76 3.58 0.82 -12.32
C MET A 76 2.78 2.13 -12.27
N ALA A 77 1.61 2.17 -11.62
CA ALA A 77 0.83 3.40 -11.48
C ALA A 77 1.55 4.43 -10.59
N ASN A 78 1.42 5.71 -10.93
CA ASN A 78 2.04 6.79 -10.18
C ASN A 78 1.04 7.52 -9.30
N PHE A 79 1.15 7.35 -7.96
CA PHE A 79 0.37 8.02 -6.92
C PHE A 79 1.16 9.11 -6.19
N SER A 80 2.34 9.48 -6.67
CA SER A 80 3.20 10.41 -5.95
C SER A 80 2.50 11.74 -5.65
N ASN A 81 2.68 12.24 -4.42
CA ASN A 81 2.04 13.46 -3.92
C ASN A 81 0.50 13.45 -3.95
N ALA A 82 -0.17 12.32 -4.20
CA ALA A 82 -1.62 12.22 -4.13
C ALA A 82 -2.12 12.30 -2.68
N ASN A 83 -3.36 12.73 -2.50
CA ASN A 83 -4.02 12.67 -1.19
C ASN A 83 -4.86 11.39 -1.12
N CYS A 84 -4.39 10.42 -0.36
CA CYS A 84 -4.95 9.08 -0.22
C CYS A 84 -5.49 8.81 1.21
N TYR A 85 -5.89 9.84 1.96
CA TYR A 85 -6.53 9.62 3.26
C TYR A 85 -7.84 8.85 3.09
N GLY A 86 -8.02 7.75 3.82
CA GLY A 86 -9.20 6.89 3.72
C GLY A 86 -9.24 5.95 2.51
N ILE A 87 -8.19 5.91 1.70
CA ILE A 87 -8.18 5.08 0.48
C ILE A 87 -8.28 3.59 0.80
N GLU A 88 -8.96 2.85 -0.06
CA GLU A 88 -9.03 1.39 -0.01
C GLU A 88 -8.42 0.75 -1.26
N PHE A 89 -7.50 -0.20 -1.05
CA PHE A 89 -7.03 -1.13 -2.07
C PHE A 89 -7.32 -2.57 -1.62
N ARG A 90 -8.13 -3.30 -2.35
CA ARG A 90 -8.48 -4.69 -2.05
C ARG A 90 -8.12 -5.62 -3.21
N ALA A 91 -7.28 -6.60 -2.96
CA ALA A 91 -6.86 -7.59 -3.96
C ALA A 91 -6.33 -6.96 -5.26
N CYS A 92 -5.56 -5.86 -5.15
CA CYS A 92 -5.02 -5.12 -6.30
C CYS A 92 -3.59 -5.54 -6.62
N ASP A 93 -3.24 -5.48 -7.91
CA ASP A 93 -1.84 -5.53 -8.33
C ASP A 93 -1.26 -4.13 -8.39
N LEU A 94 -0.42 -3.80 -7.40
CA LEU A 94 0.27 -2.52 -7.22
C LEU A 94 1.79 -2.66 -7.44
N LYS A 95 2.21 -3.73 -8.14
CA LYS A 95 3.62 -4.01 -8.40
C LYS A 95 4.32 -2.81 -9.06
N GLY A 96 5.41 -2.35 -8.43
CA GLY A 96 6.18 -1.21 -8.93
C GLY A 96 5.46 0.14 -8.88
N ALA A 97 4.29 0.24 -8.25
CA ALA A 97 3.58 1.51 -8.11
C ALA A 97 4.39 2.52 -7.27
N ASN A 98 4.26 3.79 -7.59
CA ASN A 98 4.97 4.86 -6.90
C ASN A 98 4.05 5.63 -5.95
N PHE A 99 4.28 5.46 -4.65
CA PHE A 99 3.60 6.18 -3.56
C PHE A 99 4.50 7.21 -2.87
N SER A 100 5.61 7.62 -3.47
CA SER A 100 6.51 8.58 -2.84
C SER A 100 5.77 9.89 -2.52
N ARG A 101 5.91 10.37 -1.26
CA ARG A 101 5.24 11.59 -0.78
C ARG A 101 3.70 11.55 -0.85
N THR A 102 3.10 10.39 -0.99
CA THR A 102 1.64 10.23 -0.90
C THR A 102 1.18 10.52 0.52
N ASN A 103 0.11 11.28 0.66
CA ASN A 103 -0.46 11.63 1.94
C ASN A 103 -1.60 10.66 2.31
N PHE A 104 -1.39 9.88 3.37
CA PHE A 104 -2.41 9.00 3.99
C PHE A 104 -2.95 9.57 5.31
N ALA A 105 -2.57 10.79 5.65
CA ALA A 105 -2.90 11.41 6.93
C ALA A 105 -3.86 12.58 6.78
N HIS A 106 -4.72 12.73 7.79
CA HIS A 106 -5.52 13.93 8.01
C HIS A 106 -4.94 14.72 9.17
N GLN A 107 -4.51 15.94 8.89
CA GLN A 107 -3.94 16.86 9.88
C GLN A 107 -5.08 17.54 10.64
N VAL A 108 -5.14 17.33 11.96
CA VAL A 108 -6.14 17.98 12.83
C VAL A 108 -5.56 19.23 13.49
N SER A 109 -4.27 19.20 13.83
CA SER A 109 -3.54 20.33 14.38
C SER A 109 -2.04 20.21 14.08
N ASN A 110 -1.25 21.21 14.43
CA ASN A 110 0.21 21.17 14.23
C ASN A 110 0.93 19.98 14.89
N ARG A 111 0.26 19.27 15.83
CA ARG A 111 0.83 18.15 16.59
C ARG A 111 -0.02 16.89 16.55
N MET A 112 -1.14 16.91 15.85
CA MET A 112 -2.07 15.79 15.82
C MET A 112 -2.50 15.48 14.37
N TYR A 113 -2.29 14.24 13.96
CA TYR A 113 -2.76 13.71 12.70
C TYR A 113 -3.29 12.29 12.90
N PHE A 114 -4.12 11.84 11.99
CA PHE A 114 -4.60 10.47 11.91
C PHE A 114 -4.32 9.94 10.52
N CYS A 115 -3.71 8.76 10.42
CA CYS A 115 -3.62 8.03 9.16
C CYS A 115 -4.86 7.17 8.99
N SER A 116 -5.28 7.00 7.75
CA SER A 116 -6.34 6.08 7.38
C SER A 116 -6.05 5.52 6.00
N ALA A 117 -5.84 4.21 5.93
CA ALA A 117 -5.75 3.46 4.70
C ALA A 117 -6.12 2.00 4.98
N PHE A 118 -6.81 1.38 4.04
CA PHE A 118 -7.11 -0.03 4.03
C PHE A 118 -6.46 -0.66 2.79
N ILE A 119 -5.41 -1.44 2.98
CA ILE A 119 -4.68 -2.09 1.88
C ILE A 119 -4.58 -3.57 2.21
N SER A 120 -5.34 -4.43 1.54
CA SER A 120 -5.39 -5.86 1.86
C SER A 120 -5.31 -6.75 0.63
N GLY A 121 -4.58 -7.86 0.75
CA GLY A 121 -4.44 -8.85 -0.30
C GLY A 121 -3.78 -8.30 -1.57
N CYS A 122 -3.00 -7.23 -1.46
CA CYS A 122 -2.40 -6.54 -2.60
C CYS A 122 -0.96 -6.99 -2.86
N ASN A 123 -0.57 -6.95 -4.12
CA ASN A 123 0.82 -7.13 -4.52
C ASN A 123 1.53 -5.76 -4.56
N LEU A 124 2.30 -5.44 -3.52
CA LEU A 124 3.11 -4.22 -3.41
C LEU A 124 4.59 -4.46 -3.77
N SER A 125 4.92 -5.60 -4.39
CA SER A 125 6.30 -5.92 -4.74
C SER A 125 6.93 -4.81 -5.59
N TYR A 126 8.13 -4.37 -5.19
CA TYR A 126 8.89 -3.30 -5.85
C TYR A 126 8.19 -1.93 -5.87
N ALA A 127 7.11 -1.74 -5.12
CA ALA A 127 6.49 -0.43 -4.98
C ALA A 127 7.41 0.54 -4.24
N ASN A 128 7.35 1.82 -4.60
CA ASN A 128 8.06 2.86 -3.88
C ASN A 128 7.15 3.51 -2.85
N MET A 129 7.40 3.21 -1.59
CA MET A 129 6.69 3.76 -0.42
C MET A 129 7.63 4.55 0.50
N GLU A 130 8.66 5.18 -0.08
CA GLU A 130 9.63 5.98 0.67
C GLU A 130 8.93 7.08 1.48
N ARG A 131 9.22 7.11 2.80
CA ARG A 131 8.75 8.12 3.75
C ARG A 131 7.24 8.27 3.88
N VAL A 132 6.46 7.27 3.49
CA VAL A 132 5.01 7.29 3.74
C VAL A 132 4.73 7.10 5.24
N CYS A 133 3.64 7.71 5.70
CA CYS A 133 3.12 7.50 7.04
C CYS A 133 1.80 6.72 6.94
N LEU A 134 1.81 5.48 7.40
CA LEU A 134 0.68 4.54 7.41
C LEU A 134 0.46 3.98 8.83
N GLU A 135 0.61 4.82 9.83
CA GLU A 135 0.45 4.43 11.24
C GLU A 135 -1.01 4.07 11.54
N LYS A 136 -1.21 2.99 12.30
CA LYS A 136 -2.54 2.48 12.71
C LYS A 136 -3.46 2.12 11.55
N CYS A 137 -2.89 1.80 10.39
CA CYS A 137 -3.63 1.43 9.18
C CYS A 137 -3.81 -0.10 9.08
N GLU A 138 -4.79 -0.51 8.30
CA GLU A 138 -5.07 -1.92 8.00
C GLU A 138 -4.32 -2.33 6.73
N LEU A 139 -3.21 -3.08 6.89
CA LEU A 139 -2.26 -3.39 5.83
C LEU A 139 -1.97 -4.91 5.74
N PHE A 140 -2.95 -5.75 6.01
CA PHE A 140 -2.78 -7.20 6.15
C PHE A 140 -2.83 -7.96 4.81
N GLU A 141 -2.24 -9.15 4.80
CA GLU A 141 -2.21 -10.07 3.63
C GLU A 141 -1.53 -9.48 2.38
N ASN A 142 -0.68 -8.48 2.54
CA ASN A 142 0.02 -7.85 1.41
C ASN A 142 1.37 -8.51 1.13
N ARG A 143 1.79 -8.42 -0.14
CA ARG A 143 3.11 -8.85 -0.58
C ARG A 143 4.06 -7.65 -0.72
N TRP A 144 5.09 -7.61 0.14
CA TRP A 144 6.05 -6.51 0.27
C TRP A 144 7.44 -6.85 -0.29
N ILE A 145 7.54 -7.70 -1.29
CA ILE A 145 8.82 -8.18 -1.82
C ILE A 145 9.56 -7.05 -2.54
N GLY A 146 10.76 -6.70 -2.07
CA GLY A 146 11.57 -5.63 -2.65
C GLY A 146 10.90 -4.24 -2.61
N THR A 147 9.91 -4.05 -1.75
CA THR A 147 9.25 -2.75 -1.58
C THR A 147 10.21 -1.75 -0.94
N ASN A 148 10.35 -0.57 -1.53
CA ASN A 148 11.12 0.50 -0.90
C ASN A 148 10.31 1.15 0.23
N LEU A 149 10.64 0.82 1.47
CA LEU A 149 10.04 1.36 2.69
C LEU A 149 10.98 2.35 3.41
N ALA A 150 12.01 2.86 2.76
CA ALA A 150 12.99 3.73 3.38
C ALA A 150 12.35 4.94 4.08
N GLY A 151 12.52 5.02 5.41
CA GLY A 151 11.98 6.08 6.24
C GLY A 151 10.45 6.08 6.40
N ALA A 152 9.76 5.03 5.98
CA ALA A 152 8.31 4.89 6.20
C ALA A 152 7.99 4.63 7.68
N SER A 153 6.78 4.98 8.11
CA SER A 153 6.25 4.64 9.43
C SER A 153 5.00 3.77 9.29
N LEU A 154 5.10 2.53 9.78
CA LEU A 154 4.02 1.54 9.84
C LEU A 154 3.68 1.18 11.30
N LYS A 155 3.92 2.12 12.21
CA LYS A 155 3.70 1.91 13.65
C LYS A 155 2.25 1.57 13.96
N GLU A 156 2.05 0.61 14.86
CA GLU A 156 0.75 0.15 15.34
C GLU A 156 -0.20 -0.34 14.22
N SER A 157 0.30 -0.54 12.98
CA SER A 157 -0.50 -1.03 11.86
C SER A 157 -0.67 -2.54 11.89
N ASP A 158 -1.73 -3.02 11.25
CA ASP A 158 -1.92 -4.45 11.03
C ASP A 158 -1.18 -4.90 9.76
N LEU A 159 -0.07 -5.61 9.94
CA LEU A 159 0.75 -6.20 8.89
C LEU A 159 0.61 -7.73 8.87
N SER A 160 -0.41 -8.26 9.54
CA SER A 160 -0.58 -9.71 9.68
C SER A 160 -0.69 -10.42 8.33
N ARG A 161 -0.18 -11.65 8.26
CA ARG A 161 -0.14 -12.48 7.06
C ARG A 161 0.57 -11.82 5.87
N GLY A 162 1.38 -10.78 6.12
CA GLY A 162 2.20 -10.13 5.10
C GLY A 162 3.38 -11.01 4.68
N VAL A 163 3.79 -10.89 3.42
CA VAL A 163 4.98 -11.56 2.87
C VAL A 163 6.05 -10.52 2.61
N PHE A 164 7.16 -10.61 3.34
CA PHE A 164 8.27 -9.66 3.26
C PHE A 164 9.51 -10.34 2.68
N SER A 165 10.33 -9.60 1.93
CA SER A 165 11.69 -10.05 1.60
C SER A 165 12.70 -9.56 2.64
N GLU A 166 13.81 -10.27 2.77
CA GLU A 166 14.85 -9.97 3.77
C GLU A 166 15.40 -8.54 3.69
N ASP A 167 15.45 -7.97 2.51
CA ASP A 167 16.04 -6.66 2.20
C ASP A 167 15.20 -5.46 2.65
N VAL A 168 13.92 -5.67 3.02
CA VAL A 168 13.05 -4.56 3.48
C VAL A 168 13.26 -4.19 4.94
N TRP A 169 13.79 -5.12 5.77
CA TRP A 169 13.89 -4.92 7.20
C TRP A 169 14.91 -3.83 7.59
N GLY A 170 14.60 -3.07 8.64
CA GLY A 170 15.49 -2.03 9.18
C GLY A 170 15.40 -0.68 8.48
N GLN A 171 14.60 -0.55 7.44
CA GLN A 171 14.45 0.68 6.69
C GLN A 171 13.25 1.55 7.15
N PHE A 172 12.34 1.00 7.94
CA PHE A 172 11.09 1.62 8.37
C PHE A 172 10.78 1.38 9.85
N SER A 173 9.85 2.14 10.39
CA SER A 173 9.38 2.01 11.78
C SER A 173 8.17 1.09 11.87
N LEU A 174 8.21 0.10 12.77
CA LEU A 174 7.16 -0.91 12.96
C LEU A 174 6.75 -1.13 14.42
N GLN A 175 7.14 -0.22 15.34
CA GLN A 175 6.80 -0.35 16.76
C GLN A 175 5.29 -0.55 16.95
N GLY A 176 4.91 -1.54 17.76
CA GLY A 176 3.53 -1.88 18.04
C GLY A 176 2.75 -2.53 16.91
N ALA A 177 3.36 -2.75 15.74
CA ALA A 177 2.70 -3.37 14.60
C ALA A 177 2.29 -4.83 14.89
N ASN A 178 1.20 -5.27 14.26
CA ASN A 178 0.75 -6.65 14.28
C ASN A 178 1.39 -7.42 13.11
N LEU A 179 2.30 -8.36 13.41
CA LEU A 179 2.97 -9.24 12.46
C LEU A 179 2.53 -10.71 12.62
N CYS A 180 1.38 -10.96 13.26
CA CYS A 180 0.88 -12.33 13.44
C CYS A 180 0.72 -13.05 12.10
N HIS A 181 1.33 -14.22 11.97
CA HIS A 181 1.32 -15.06 10.78
C HIS A 181 1.98 -14.42 9.53
N ALA A 182 2.70 -13.32 9.68
CA ALA A 182 3.52 -12.78 8.59
C ALA A 182 4.78 -13.65 8.38
N GLU A 183 5.31 -13.66 7.15
CA GLU A 183 6.63 -14.24 6.88
C GLU A 183 7.69 -13.25 7.38
N LEU A 184 8.51 -13.68 8.34
CA LEU A 184 9.47 -12.83 9.06
C LEU A 184 10.93 -13.14 8.70
N ASP A 185 11.18 -13.82 7.59
CA ASP A 185 12.51 -14.18 7.14
C ASP A 185 13.41 -12.96 7.04
N GLY A 186 14.59 -13.04 7.67
CA GLY A 186 15.54 -11.92 7.72
C GLY A 186 15.25 -10.83 8.76
N LEU A 187 14.15 -10.91 9.51
CA LEU A 187 13.88 -10.00 10.62
C LEU A 187 14.84 -10.27 11.79
N ASP A 188 15.81 -9.40 11.98
CA ASP A 188 16.78 -9.48 13.10
C ASP A 188 16.44 -8.42 14.17
N PRO A 189 15.93 -8.83 15.36
CA PRO A 189 15.59 -7.91 16.45
C PRO A 189 16.75 -7.06 16.98
N ARG A 190 18.00 -7.41 16.63
CA ARG A 190 19.18 -6.61 16.99
C ARG A 190 19.39 -5.41 16.06
N LYS A 191 18.79 -5.45 14.87
CA LYS A 191 18.93 -4.44 13.83
C LYS A 191 17.68 -3.61 13.61
N VAL A 192 16.53 -4.14 14.04
CA VAL A 192 15.21 -3.53 13.87
C VAL A 192 14.59 -3.27 15.23
N ASP A 193 14.06 -2.07 15.45
CA ASP A 193 13.30 -1.80 16.69
C ASP A 193 11.95 -2.53 16.64
N THR A 194 11.90 -3.66 17.33
CA THR A 194 10.73 -4.53 17.46
C THR A 194 9.89 -4.24 18.70
N SER A 195 10.03 -3.06 19.30
CA SER A 195 9.31 -2.69 20.52
C SER A 195 7.79 -2.80 20.33
N GLY A 196 7.15 -3.66 21.13
CA GLY A 196 5.70 -3.82 21.15
C GLY A 196 5.08 -4.50 19.94
N ILE A 197 5.86 -5.07 19.02
CA ILE A 197 5.29 -5.87 17.92
C ILE A 197 4.51 -7.05 18.45
N LYS A 198 3.53 -7.50 17.70
CA LYS A 198 2.72 -8.68 18.00
C LYS A 198 3.06 -9.79 16.99
N ILE A 199 3.35 -10.97 17.49
CA ILE A 199 3.62 -12.18 16.68
C ILE A 199 2.76 -13.33 17.20
N ALA A 200 2.50 -14.31 16.36
CA ALA A 200 1.87 -15.56 16.79
C ALA A 200 2.90 -16.44 17.54
N ALA A 201 2.41 -17.29 18.45
CA ALA A 201 3.29 -18.20 19.21
C ALA A 201 4.16 -19.10 18.29
N SER A 202 3.65 -19.49 17.14
CA SER A 202 4.38 -20.28 16.13
C SER A 202 5.56 -19.55 15.48
N GLN A 203 5.64 -18.21 15.61
CA GLN A 203 6.71 -17.40 15.01
C GLN A 203 7.87 -17.13 16.02
N GLN A 204 7.72 -17.55 17.29
CA GLN A 204 8.71 -17.26 18.34
C GLN A 204 10.08 -17.91 18.06
N GLU A 205 10.08 -19.12 17.52
CA GLU A 205 11.32 -19.85 17.23
C GLU A 205 12.20 -19.09 16.25
N LEU A 206 11.64 -18.60 15.16
CA LEU A 206 12.35 -17.81 14.15
C LEU A 206 12.99 -16.54 14.74
N ILE A 207 12.28 -15.85 15.64
CA ILE A 207 12.80 -14.66 16.32
C ILE A 207 13.94 -15.03 17.30
N LEU A 208 13.81 -16.13 18.02
CA LEU A 208 14.84 -16.61 18.96
C LEU A 208 16.09 -17.08 18.21
N GLU A 209 15.93 -17.79 17.09
CA GLU A 209 17.05 -18.19 16.23
C GLU A 209 17.82 -16.98 15.69
N ALA A 210 17.13 -15.92 15.28
CA ALA A 210 17.78 -14.67 14.87
C ALA A 210 18.64 -14.04 15.97
N LEU A 211 18.32 -14.29 17.24
CA LEU A 211 19.11 -13.92 18.43
C LEU A 211 20.22 -14.92 18.77
N GLY A 212 20.34 -16.04 18.05
CA GLY A 212 21.28 -17.12 18.32
C GLY A 212 20.82 -18.07 19.43
N ILE A 213 19.53 -18.09 19.77
CA ILE A 213 18.94 -18.95 20.75
C ILE A 213 18.34 -20.17 20.06
N VAL A 214 18.74 -21.36 20.46
CA VAL A 214 18.21 -22.64 19.95
C VAL A 214 17.08 -23.11 20.85
N VAL A 215 15.91 -23.30 20.26
CA VAL A 215 14.73 -23.85 20.97
C VAL A 215 14.72 -25.37 20.80
N TYR A 216 14.64 -26.11 21.92
CA TYR A 216 14.46 -27.56 21.89
C TYR A 216 12.99 -27.88 22.17
N PRO A 217 12.40 -28.79 21.40
CA PRO A 217 11.05 -29.27 21.70
C PRO A 217 11.03 -30.04 23.02
N ASP A 218 9.93 -29.93 23.75
CA ASP A 218 9.67 -30.65 25.01
C ASP A 218 9.53 -32.17 24.80
#